data_b4a8c033c83d5605a50082164832572e
#
_entry.id   b4a8c033c83d5605a50082164832572e
#
_cell.length_a   1.000
_cell.length_b   1.000
_cell.length_c   1.000
_cell.angle_alpha   90.00
_cell.angle_beta   90.00
_cell.angle_gamma   90.00
#
_symmetry.space_group_name_H-M   'P 1'
#
loop_
_entity.id
_entity.type
_entity.pdbx_description
1 polymer ?
#
loop_
_entity_poly.entity_id
_entity_poly.type
_entity_poly.pdbx_seq_one_letter_code
_entity_poly.pdbx_strand_id
1 'polypeptide(L)'
;MTRIPTRMALLGSATALTAAAILPAQFVGAQPAAAADRQWVALGDSYTAGVIPAAGDVFEIPRDGCERTDQSYPQLIDRDLGSLFDLTNVSCGAATIENITDEAQEPIGRHLPPPFPEDPDYPFPAVPPQSVAVGPGTDVITVGAGGNTLGFADILSQCPKLGEENGGSGTPCKDALAAGIPARLNKVSREYDRMLTVLHERAPHAKILAVGYPTIVPADTSKCRYNDPTQFAAITAGDLDWLRTDVLEPLNKVIEKSAGTQEAASFVDLYDSSKNHSVCDAGKWVEGFLTAPDQLSFVHPNALGHRNAANHVEAAMLDTLG
;
A
#
# COMPACT_ATOMS: atom_id res chain seq x y z
N MET A 1 13.09 47.83 91.97
CA MET A 1 14.12 47.28 92.91
C MET A 1 15.03 46.35 92.02
N THR A 2 16.23 46.82 91.93
CA THR A 2 17.55 46.17 92.10
C THR A 2 18.01 45.27 90.99
N ARG A 3 18.94 45.59 90.32
CA ARG A 3 20.39 45.80 90.22
C ARG A 3 20.95 45.17 88.90
N ILE A 4 21.68 46.01 88.21
CA ILE A 4 22.71 45.65 87.24
C ILE A 4 23.92 45.05 87.97
N PRO A 5 24.69 44.14 87.37
CA PRO A 5 26.05 44.60 87.06
C PRO A 5 26.58 44.10 85.65
N THR A 6 27.34 44.96 85.12
CA THR A 6 28.34 44.96 84.08
C THR A 6 29.42 43.89 84.22
N ARG A 7 29.91 43.31 83.13
CA ARG A 7 31.33 42.94 82.86
C ARG A 7 31.50 42.51 81.40
N MET A 8 32.19 43.27 80.71
CA MET A 8 33.59 43.15 80.21
C MET A 8 33.81 42.31 78.92
N ALA A 9 34.29 43.04 77.95
CA ALA A 9 34.68 42.58 76.58
C ALA A 9 35.91 41.63 76.60
N LEU A 10 35.93 40.72 75.68
CA LEU A 10 37.15 40.08 75.19
C LEU A 10 37.07 40.01 73.69
N LEU A 11 38.00 40.69 73.03
CA LEU A 11 38.24 40.60 71.57
C LEU A 11 38.86 39.24 71.25
N GLY A 12 38.22 38.48 70.42
CA GLY A 12 38.77 37.26 69.79
C GLY A 12 38.73 37.41 68.30
N SER A 13 39.89 37.58 67.71
CA SER A 13 40.05 37.59 66.22
C SER A 13 39.75 36.20 65.65
N ALA A 14 38.70 36.09 64.91
CA ALA A 14 38.40 34.91 64.14
C ALA A 14 38.82 35.09 62.67
N THR A 15 39.87 34.40 62.28
CA THR A 15 40.29 34.25 60.87
C THR A 15 39.22 33.48 60.07
N ALA A 16 38.61 34.14 59.13
CA ALA A 16 37.67 33.51 58.19
C ALA A 16 38.44 32.69 57.13
N LEU A 17 38.34 31.38 57.23
CA LEU A 17 38.72 30.49 56.14
C LEU A 17 37.56 30.46 55.07
N THR A 18 37.80 31.10 53.94
CA THR A 18 36.92 30.96 52.75
C THR A 18 37.15 29.62 52.16
N ALA A 19 36.23 28.67 52.37
CA ALA A 19 36.15 27.42 51.63
C ALA A 19 35.52 27.70 50.22
N ALA A 20 36.36 27.66 49.19
CA ALA A 20 35.88 27.69 47.80
C ALA A 20 35.14 26.38 47.52
N ALA A 21 33.81 26.44 47.41
CA ALA A 21 33.00 25.32 46.93
C ALA A 21 33.24 25.13 45.43
N ILE A 22 33.97 24.07 45.08
CA ILE A 22 34.09 23.59 43.69
C ILE A 22 32.76 22.90 43.35
N LEU A 23 31.88 23.58 42.62
CA LEU A 23 30.70 22.96 42.01
C LEU A 23 31.15 21.99 40.91
N PRO A 24 30.71 20.72 40.92
CA PRO A 24 31.00 19.85 39.82
C PRO A 24 30.29 20.38 38.56
N ALA A 25 31.04 20.58 37.45
CA ALA A 25 30.49 20.86 36.17
C ALA A 25 29.59 19.69 35.76
N GLN A 26 28.29 19.92 35.76
CA GLN A 26 27.34 18.97 35.19
C GLN A 26 27.60 18.95 33.69
N PHE A 27 28.22 17.88 33.20
CA PHE A 27 28.18 17.54 31.79
C PHE A 27 26.72 17.23 31.46
N VAL A 28 26.00 18.21 30.90
CA VAL A 28 24.79 17.97 30.18
C VAL A 28 25.22 17.21 28.92
N GLY A 29 25.17 15.88 29.00
CA GLY A 29 25.34 15.05 27.81
C GLY A 29 24.32 15.52 26.79
N ALA A 30 24.76 15.95 25.59
CA ALA A 30 23.88 16.19 24.48
C ALA A 30 23.16 14.85 24.25
N GLN A 31 21.85 14.80 24.47
CA GLN A 31 21.02 13.69 23.99
C GLN A 31 21.24 13.63 22.48
N PRO A 32 21.51 12.44 21.93
CA PRO A 32 21.49 12.30 20.48
C PRO A 32 20.14 12.84 20.01
N ALA A 33 20.15 13.77 19.06
CA ALA A 33 18.94 14.18 18.39
C ALA A 33 18.25 12.89 17.92
N ALA A 34 16.98 12.70 18.27
CA ALA A 34 16.19 11.62 17.69
C ALA A 34 16.40 11.71 16.19
N ALA A 35 16.77 10.60 15.55
CA ALA A 35 16.84 10.55 14.11
C ALA A 35 15.48 11.05 13.61
N ALA A 36 15.48 12.04 12.72
CA ALA A 36 14.24 12.54 12.16
C ALA A 36 13.52 11.38 11.49
N ASP A 37 12.23 11.20 11.81
CA ASP A 37 11.41 10.18 11.18
C ASP A 37 11.45 10.37 9.66
N ARG A 38 11.70 9.29 8.93
CA ARG A 38 11.75 9.33 7.46
C ARG A 38 10.34 9.49 6.92
N GLN A 39 10.18 10.39 5.96
CA GLN A 39 8.89 10.62 5.32
C GLN A 39 8.61 9.53 4.29
N TRP A 40 7.56 8.77 4.50
CA TRP A 40 7.10 7.72 3.60
C TRP A 40 5.73 8.07 3.02
N VAL A 41 5.62 8.04 1.68
CA VAL A 41 4.35 8.22 0.98
C VAL A 41 3.96 6.91 0.30
N ALA A 42 2.80 6.37 0.67
CA ALA A 42 2.21 5.19 0.06
C ALA A 42 1.15 5.60 -0.97
N LEU A 43 1.43 5.27 -2.24
CA LEU A 43 0.60 5.51 -3.40
C LEU A 43 0.07 4.18 -3.93
N GLY A 44 -1.08 4.20 -4.61
CA GLY A 44 -1.53 3.00 -5.30
C GLY A 44 -3.03 2.91 -5.46
N ASP A 45 -3.43 1.74 -5.93
CA ASP A 45 -4.81 1.36 -6.16
C ASP A 45 -5.41 0.55 -4.98
N SER A 46 -6.46 -0.19 -5.25
CA SER A 46 -7.16 -1.01 -4.27
C SER A 46 -6.28 -2.09 -3.62
N TYR A 47 -5.24 -2.59 -4.30
CA TYR A 47 -4.30 -3.56 -3.75
C TYR A 47 -3.35 -2.94 -2.71
N THR A 48 -3.21 -1.61 -2.73
CA THR A 48 -2.51 -0.86 -1.69
C THR A 48 -3.48 -0.41 -0.59
N ALA A 49 -4.67 0.08 -0.96
CA ALA A 49 -5.66 0.60 -0.04
C ALA A 49 -6.31 -0.50 0.85
N GLY A 50 -6.52 -1.70 0.31
CA GLY A 50 -7.11 -2.83 1.05
C GLY A 50 -8.60 -3.04 0.84
N VAL A 51 -9.32 -2.09 0.43
CA VAL A 51 -10.75 -1.88 0.07
C VAL A 51 -11.81 -2.90 0.47
N ILE A 52 -11.47 -4.14 0.82
CA ILE A 52 -12.44 -5.20 1.14
C ILE A 52 -12.47 -5.50 2.64
N PRO A 53 -13.62 -5.91 3.20
CA PRO A 53 -13.73 -6.24 4.63
C PRO A 53 -12.77 -7.35 5.09
N ALA A 54 -12.38 -8.28 4.20
CA ALA A 54 -11.39 -9.30 4.50
C ALA A 54 -9.95 -8.73 4.68
N ALA A 55 -9.73 -7.45 4.34
CA ALA A 55 -8.51 -6.69 4.59
C ALA A 55 -8.66 -5.66 5.73
N GLY A 56 -9.68 -5.81 6.59
CA GLY A 56 -9.90 -4.98 7.77
C GLY A 56 -10.98 -3.91 7.60
N ASP A 57 -11.04 -3.01 8.55
CA ASP A 57 -12.02 -1.92 8.59
C ASP A 57 -11.45 -0.63 7.95
N VAL A 58 -12.31 0.11 7.26
CA VAL A 58 -11.97 1.46 6.76
C VAL A 58 -11.78 2.40 7.94
N PHE A 59 -10.67 3.13 7.96
CA PHE A 59 -10.28 3.93 9.12
C PHE A 59 -10.47 5.45 8.94
N GLU A 60 -10.69 5.95 7.72
CA GLU A 60 -10.90 7.38 7.51
C GLU A 60 -12.23 7.88 8.09
N ILE A 61 -12.18 8.99 8.83
CA ILE A 61 -13.35 9.65 9.40
C ILE A 61 -13.24 11.16 9.18
N PRO A 62 -14.10 11.79 8.32
CA PRO A 62 -15.12 11.11 7.51
C PRO A 62 -14.51 10.26 6.39
N ARG A 63 -15.26 9.28 5.89
CA ARG A 63 -14.86 8.49 4.72
C ARG A 63 -14.67 9.41 3.51
N ASP A 64 -13.60 9.18 2.75
CA ASP A 64 -13.30 9.90 1.51
C ASP A 64 -13.58 9.06 0.25
N GLY A 65 -14.06 7.83 0.43
CA GLY A 65 -14.39 6.89 -0.64
C GLY A 65 -13.20 6.14 -1.24
N CYS A 66 -11.97 6.36 -0.75
CA CYS A 66 -10.79 5.60 -1.18
C CYS A 66 -10.70 4.21 -0.54
N GLU A 67 -11.45 3.97 0.54
CA GLU A 67 -11.61 2.69 1.23
C GLU A 67 -10.29 2.10 1.73
N ARG A 68 -9.41 2.92 2.34
CA ARG A 68 -8.19 2.43 2.98
C ARG A 68 -8.53 1.69 4.27
N THR A 69 -8.03 0.45 4.39
CA THR A 69 -8.33 -0.40 5.54
C THR A 69 -7.15 -0.50 6.51
N ASP A 70 -7.47 -0.78 7.77
CA ASP A 70 -6.48 -0.87 8.86
C ASP A 70 -5.56 -2.10 8.76
N GLN A 71 -5.89 -3.11 7.95
CA GLN A 71 -5.05 -4.26 7.65
C GLN A 71 -4.37 -4.17 6.27
N SER A 72 -4.47 -3.02 5.57
CA SER A 72 -3.70 -2.80 4.35
C SER A 72 -2.20 -2.81 4.64
N TYR A 73 -1.37 -3.19 3.65
CA TYR A 73 0.07 -3.33 3.90
C TYR A 73 0.76 -2.04 4.39
N PRO A 74 0.37 -0.83 3.93
CA PRO A 74 0.97 0.38 4.48
C PRO A 74 0.68 0.56 5.97
N GLN A 75 -0.55 0.28 6.40
CA GLN A 75 -0.94 0.39 7.81
C GLN A 75 -0.30 -0.70 8.69
N LEU A 76 -0.02 -1.87 8.11
CA LEU A 76 0.71 -2.93 8.80
C LEU A 76 2.17 -2.51 9.05
N ILE A 77 2.85 -1.98 8.03
CA ILE A 77 4.24 -1.52 8.11
C ILE A 77 4.36 -0.32 9.08
N ASP A 78 3.43 0.62 9.01
CA ASP A 78 3.38 1.77 9.92
C ASP A 78 3.34 1.32 11.39
N ARG A 79 2.52 0.30 11.70
CA ARG A 79 2.50 -0.29 13.05
C ARG A 79 3.77 -1.06 13.40
N ASP A 80 4.36 -1.77 12.44
CA ASP A 80 5.52 -2.64 12.69
C ASP A 80 6.81 -1.80 12.85
N LEU A 81 6.99 -0.74 12.06
CA LEU A 81 8.19 0.11 12.06
C LEU A 81 8.07 1.33 13.01
N GLY A 82 6.86 1.68 13.46
CA GLY A 82 6.61 2.76 14.40
C GLY A 82 7.25 4.08 13.93
N SER A 83 8.03 4.74 14.79
CA SER A 83 8.62 6.06 14.52
C SER A 83 9.82 6.06 13.55
N LEU A 84 10.18 4.95 12.91
CA LEU A 84 11.22 4.93 11.87
C LEU A 84 10.77 5.64 10.59
N PHE A 85 9.47 5.58 10.30
CA PHE A 85 8.86 6.21 9.14
C PHE A 85 7.58 6.93 9.57
N ASP A 86 7.33 8.08 8.97
CA ASP A 86 6.09 8.85 9.09
C ASP A 86 5.27 8.64 7.82
N LEU A 87 4.19 7.86 7.94
CA LEU A 87 3.37 7.42 6.81
C LEU A 87 2.36 8.48 6.37
N THR A 88 2.40 8.84 5.10
CA THR A 88 1.29 9.47 4.38
C THR A 88 0.70 8.47 3.38
N ASN A 89 -0.45 7.88 3.68
CA ASN A 89 -1.12 6.93 2.79
C ASN A 89 -2.22 7.63 2.00
N VAL A 90 -2.01 7.79 0.68
CA VAL A 90 -2.97 8.41 -0.26
C VAL A 90 -3.44 7.43 -1.34
N SER A 91 -3.22 6.13 -1.15
CA SER A 91 -3.77 5.11 -2.04
C SER A 91 -5.29 5.17 -2.10
N CYS A 92 -5.88 4.79 -3.22
CA CYS A 92 -7.32 4.92 -3.42
C CYS A 92 -7.86 3.77 -4.29
N GLY A 93 -8.97 3.20 -3.87
CA GLY A 93 -9.65 2.15 -4.66
C GLY A 93 -9.92 2.61 -6.10
N ALA A 94 -9.73 1.72 -7.05
CA ALA A 94 -9.90 1.97 -8.50
C ALA A 94 -8.94 3.00 -9.14
N ALA A 95 -7.92 3.51 -8.43
CA ALA A 95 -6.96 4.45 -9.00
C ALA A 95 -6.24 3.89 -10.22
N THR A 96 -6.19 4.67 -11.29
CA THR A 96 -5.34 4.44 -12.47
C THR A 96 -3.96 5.09 -12.27
N ILE A 97 -3.01 4.80 -13.15
CA ILE A 97 -1.72 5.49 -13.13
C ILE A 97 -1.89 7.01 -13.34
N GLU A 98 -2.85 7.43 -14.14
CA GLU A 98 -3.17 8.85 -14.36
C GLU A 98 -3.68 9.52 -13.07
N ASN A 99 -4.46 8.81 -12.24
CA ASN A 99 -4.89 9.30 -10.93
C ASN A 99 -3.73 9.41 -9.92
N ILE A 100 -2.67 8.67 -10.12
CA ILE A 100 -1.46 8.83 -9.32
C ILE A 100 -0.66 10.05 -9.80
N THR A 101 -0.51 10.24 -11.10
CA THR A 101 0.37 11.25 -11.69
C THR A 101 -0.21 12.66 -11.66
N ASP A 102 -1.33 12.92 -12.34
CA ASP A 102 -1.80 14.27 -12.66
C ASP A 102 -3.31 14.44 -12.78
N GLU A 103 -4.11 13.36 -12.69
CA GLU A 103 -5.56 13.47 -12.74
C GLU A 103 -6.21 13.30 -11.36
N ALA A 104 -7.13 14.19 -11.02
CA ALA A 104 -7.98 13.99 -9.85
C ALA A 104 -8.84 12.74 -10.02
N GLN A 105 -9.10 12.04 -8.93
CA GLN A 105 -9.95 10.85 -8.92
C GLN A 105 -11.29 11.19 -8.24
N GLU A 106 -12.39 10.70 -8.81
CA GLU A 106 -13.69 10.63 -8.14
C GLU A 106 -13.78 9.24 -7.46
N PRO A 107 -13.60 9.15 -6.13
CA PRO A 107 -13.62 7.87 -5.45
C PRO A 107 -14.99 7.21 -5.54
N ILE A 108 -15.01 5.90 -5.72
CA ILE A 108 -16.25 5.14 -5.86
C ILE A 108 -16.78 4.58 -4.53
N GLY A 109 -15.96 4.58 -3.48
CA GLY A 109 -16.32 3.95 -2.23
C GLY A 109 -16.72 2.50 -2.42
N ARG A 110 -17.85 2.13 -1.84
CA ARG A 110 -18.52 0.84 -2.02
C ARG A 110 -19.70 0.91 -3.00
N HIS A 111 -19.73 1.94 -3.85
CA HIS A 111 -20.73 2.08 -4.90
C HIS A 111 -20.44 1.09 -6.02
N LEU A 112 -20.99 -0.10 -5.88
CA LEU A 112 -20.79 -1.25 -6.76
C LEU A 112 -22.04 -1.49 -7.61
N PRO A 113 -21.89 -2.09 -8.81
CA PRO A 113 -23.05 -2.37 -9.65
C PRO A 113 -24.03 -3.35 -8.98
N PRO A 114 -25.32 -3.28 -9.29
CA PRO A 114 -26.30 -4.23 -8.81
C PRO A 114 -25.85 -5.70 -9.00
N PRO A 115 -26.13 -6.62 -8.08
CA PRO A 115 -27.14 -6.53 -7.00
C PRO A 115 -26.64 -5.98 -5.65
N PHE A 116 -25.44 -5.41 -5.59
CA PHE A 116 -24.91 -4.90 -4.33
C PHE A 116 -25.63 -3.61 -3.90
N PRO A 117 -25.75 -3.37 -2.58
CA PRO A 117 -26.32 -2.13 -2.07
C PRO A 117 -25.50 -0.91 -2.53
N GLU A 118 -26.21 0.20 -2.79
CA GLU A 118 -25.53 1.47 -3.01
C GLU A 118 -24.78 1.92 -1.75
N ASP A 119 -23.61 2.55 -1.94
CA ASP A 119 -22.89 3.18 -0.84
C ASP A 119 -23.68 4.41 -0.34
N PRO A 120 -24.10 4.47 0.93
CA PRO A 120 -24.93 5.57 1.42
C PRO A 120 -24.22 6.92 1.44
N ASP A 121 -22.89 6.94 1.39
CA ASP A 121 -22.08 8.16 1.40
C ASP A 121 -21.68 8.62 -0.02
N TYR A 122 -22.01 7.83 -1.05
CA TYR A 122 -21.73 8.20 -2.45
C TYR A 122 -22.69 9.30 -2.94
N PRO A 123 -22.25 10.28 -3.75
CA PRO A 123 -20.91 10.44 -4.32
C PRO A 123 -19.92 11.09 -3.35
N PHE A 124 -18.66 10.69 -3.43
CA PHE A 124 -17.59 11.31 -2.68
C PHE A 124 -16.97 12.51 -3.41
N PRO A 125 -16.44 13.51 -2.68
CA PRO A 125 -15.66 14.58 -3.30
C PRO A 125 -14.44 14.02 -4.04
N ALA A 126 -14.08 14.65 -5.17
CA ALA A 126 -12.87 14.30 -5.90
C ALA A 126 -11.62 14.49 -5.01
N VAL A 127 -10.70 13.51 -5.05
CA VAL A 127 -9.39 13.60 -4.40
C VAL A 127 -8.34 14.05 -5.43
N PRO A 128 -7.31 14.81 -5.00
CA PRO A 128 -6.25 15.26 -5.91
C PRO A 128 -5.42 14.07 -6.40
N PRO A 129 -4.62 14.25 -7.48
CA PRO A 129 -3.64 13.26 -7.89
C PRO A 129 -2.74 12.87 -6.72
N GLN A 130 -2.49 11.57 -6.55
CA GLN A 130 -1.76 11.07 -5.38
C GLN A 130 -0.33 11.64 -5.31
N SER A 131 0.29 11.95 -6.46
CA SER A 131 1.62 12.56 -6.53
C SER A 131 1.73 13.91 -5.80
N VAL A 132 0.60 14.59 -5.52
CA VAL A 132 0.60 15.86 -4.76
C VAL A 132 1.11 15.68 -3.33
N ALA A 133 0.97 14.48 -2.76
CA ALA A 133 1.50 14.15 -1.44
C ALA A 133 3.03 13.96 -1.43
N VAL A 134 3.66 13.80 -2.60
CA VAL A 134 5.10 13.62 -2.75
C VAL A 134 5.79 14.97 -2.89
N GLY A 135 6.86 15.20 -2.12
CA GLY A 135 7.63 16.44 -2.14
C GLY A 135 9.10 16.24 -1.81
N PRO A 136 9.91 17.33 -1.82
CA PRO A 136 11.35 17.24 -1.61
C PRO A 136 11.79 16.64 -0.27
N GLY A 137 10.90 16.59 0.71
CA GLY A 137 11.14 15.96 2.02
C GLY A 137 10.75 14.49 2.09
N THR A 138 10.24 13.90 1.01
CA THR A 138 9.89 12.46 0.97
C THR A 138 11.17 11.64 0.84
N ASP A 139 11.35 10.64 1.71
CA ASP A 139 12.50 9.73 1.70
C ASP A 139 12.21 8.42 0.97
N VAL A 140 10.99 7.89 1.13
CA VAL A 140 10.55 6.64 0.52
C VAL A 140 9.16 6.81 -0.10
N ILE A 141 8.99 6.27 -1.31
CA ILE A 141 7.71 6.18 -2.00
C ILE A 141 7.44 4.70 -2.28
N THR A 142 6.30 4.20 -1.86
CA THR A 142 5.80 2.90 -2.32
C THR A 142 4.65 3.13 -3.28
N VAL A 143 4.63 2.44 -4.43
CA VAL A 143 3.57 2.59 -5.43
C VAL A 143 3.16 1.25 -6.03
N GLY A 144 1.89 0.87 -5.84
CA GLY A 144 1.28 -0.33 -6.43
C GLY A 144 0.13 0.07 -7.34
N ALA A 145 0.36 0.01 -8.67
CA ALA A 145 -0.62 0.45 -9.66
C ALA A 145 -0.43 -0.23 -11.02
N GLY A 146 -1.42 -0.10 -11.88
CA GLY A 146 -1.37 -0.57 -13.27
C GLY A 146 -2.54 -1.46 -13.66
N GLY A 147 -3.12 -2.21 -12.71
CA GLY A 147 -4.25 -3.10 -12.96
C GLY A 147 -5.48 -2.36 -13.52
N ASN A 148 -5.82 -1.21 -12.97
CA ASN A 148 -6.94 -0.40 -13.47
C ASN A 148 -6.63 0.25 -14.83
N THR A 149 -5.41 0.73 -15.05
CA THR A 149 -4.96 1.24 -16.36
C THR A 149 -4.99 0.15 -17.44
N LEU A 150 -4.66 -1.11 -17.07
CA LEU A 150 -4.82 -2.28 -17.93
C LEU A 150 -6.29 -2.58 -18.25
N GLY A 151 -7.22 -2.18 -17.37
CA GLY A 151 -8.63 -2.51 -17.43
C GLY A 151 -8.90 -3.94 -16.93
N PHE A 152 -8.19 -4.37 -15.89
CA PHE A 152 -8.34 -5.72 -15.34
C PHE A 152 -9.73 -5.97 -14.76
N ALA A 153 -10.35 -4.96 -14.13
CA ALA A 153 -11.72 -5.04 -13.62
C ALA A 153 -12.74 -5.31 -14.76
N ASP A 154 -12.57 -4.66 -15.92
CA ASP A 154 -13.43 -4.88 -17.09
C ASP A 154 -13.31 -6.31 -17.60
N ILE A 155 -12.08 -6.84 -17.64
CA ILE A 155 -11.82 -8.24 -18.06
C ILE A 155 -12.53 -9.20 -17.10
N LEU A 156 -12.35 -9.02 -15.79
CA LEU A 156 -12.98 -9.86 -14.77
C LEU A 156 -14.51 -9.78 -14.79
N SER A 157 -15.08 -8.64 -15.16
CA SER A 157 -16.54 -8.47 -15.24
C SER A 157 -17.15 -9.19 -16.47
N GLN A 158 -16.39 -9.30 -17.55
CA GLN A 158 -16.86 -9.90 -18.79
C GLN A 158 -16.66 -11.42 -18.84
N CYS A 159 -15.53 -11.92 -18.31
CA CYS A 159 -15.15 -13.32 -18.45
C CYS A 159 -16.14 -14.33 -17.87
N PRO A 160 -16.77 -14.11 -16.69
CA PRO A 160 -17.77 -15.05 -16.19
C PRO A 160 -18.97 -15.20 -17.12
N LYS A 161 -19.47 -14.09 -17.65
CA LYS A 161 -20.60 -14.10 -18.59
C LYS A 161 -20.25 -14.88 -19.87
N LEU A 162 -19.08 -14.61 -20.45
CA LEU A 162 -18.62 -15.32 -21.65
C LEU A 162 -18.43 -16.83 -21.37
N GLY A 163 -17.95 -17.20 -20.19
CA GLY A 163 -17.82 -18.58 -19.75
C GLY A 163 -19.16 -19.29 -19.61
N GLU A 164 -20.17 -18.62 -19.03
CA GLU A 164 -21.55 -19.16 -18.95
C GLU A 164 -22.17 -19.36 -20.34
N GLU A 165 -22.10 -18.35 -21.22
CA GLU A 165 -22.63 -18.39 -22.58
C GLU A 165 -21.99 -19.51 -23.39
N ASN A 166 -20.73 -19.88 -23.09
CA ASN A 166 -20.01 -20.99 -23.79
C ASN A 166 -20.10 -22.34 -23.05
N GLY A 167 -20.97 -22.48 -22.04
CA GLY A 167 -21.18 -23.73 -21.32
C GLY A 167 -19.98 -24.20 -20.50
N GLY A 168 -19.13 -23.29 -20.02
CA GLY A 168 -18.02 -23.57 -19.09
C GLY A 168 -16.80 -24.24 -19.72
N SER A 169 -16.63 -24.18 -21.05
CA SER A 169 -15.53 -24.84 -21.75
C SER A 169 -14.77 -23.89 -22.67
N GLY A 170 -13.59 -24.30 -23.14
CA GLY A 170 -12.78 -23.53 -24.08
C GLY A 170 -12.18 -22.25 -23.46
N THR A 171 -12.01 -21.23 -24.29
CA THR A 171 -11.36 -19.97 -23.96
C THR A 171 -12.16 -18.74 -24.44
N PRO A 172 -13.48 -18.65 -24.14
CA PRO A 172 -14.33 -17.61 -24.72
C PRO A 172 -13.90 -16.18 -24.33
N CYS A 173 -13.37 -15.98 -23.14
CA CYS A 173 -12.86 -14.67 -22.70
C CYS A 173 -11.58 -14.29 -23.46
N LYS A 174 -10.63 -15.20 -23.59
CA LYS A 174 -9.45 -15.03 -24.43
C LYS A 174 -9.81 -14.69 -25.86
N ASP A 175 -10.73 -15.47 -26.46
CA ASP A 175 -11.15 -15.30 -27.86
C ASP A 175 -11.74 -13.90 -28.12
N ALA A 176 -12.45 -13.35 -27.11
CA ALA A 176 -13.04 -12.01 -27.20
C ALA A 176 -12.03 -10.88 -26.95
N LEU A 177 -11.10 -11.04 -26.00
CA LEU A 177 -10.34 -9.92 -25.43
C LEU A 177 -8.83 -9.94 -25.72
N ALA A 178 -8.24 -11.08 -26.10
CA ALA A 178 -6.78 -11.22 -26.23
C ALA A 178 -6.15 -10.24 -27.22
N ALA A 179 -6.84 -9.93 -28.32
CA ALA A 179 -6.30 -9.01 -29.33
C ALA A 179 -6.01 -7.59 -28.78
N GLY A 180 -6.71 -7.16 -27.72
CA GLY A 180 -6.53 -5.86 -27.09
C GLY A 180 -5.43 -5.80 -26.04
N ILE A 181 -5.01 -6.92 -25.48
CA ILE A 181 -4.07 -6.96 -24.34
C ILE A 181 -2.71 -6.33 -24.64
N PRO A 182 -2.04 -6.56 -25.78
CA PRO A 182 -0.77 -5.93 -26.06
C PRO A 182 -0.82 -4.40 -26.07
N ALA A 183 -1.89 -3.80 -26.59
CA ALA A 183 -2.07 -2.37 -26.61
C ALA A 183 -2.28 -1.80 -25.19
N ARG A 184 -3.04 -2.51 -24.34
CA ARG A 184 -3.26 -2.15 -22.92
C ARG A 184 -1.96 -2.24 -22.12
N LEU A 185 -1.17 -3.31 -22.25
CA LEU A 185 0.15 -3.45 -21.60
C LEU A 185 1.13 -2.37 -22.05
N ASN A 186 1.12 -2.02 -23.36
CA ASN A 186 1.94 -0.91 -23.85
C ASN A 186 1.50 0.46 -23.28
N LYS A 187 0.19 0.67 -23.05
CA LYS A 187 -0.29 1.86 -22.34
C LYS A 187 0.26 1.88 -20.92
N VAL A 188 0.10 0.78 -20.17
CA VAL A 188 0.64 0.66 -18.79
C VAL A 188 2.14 0.98 -18.77
N SER A 189 2.94 0.40 -19.67
CA SER A 189 4.39 0.66 -19.71
C SER A 189 4.72 2.14 -19.85
N ARG A 190 4.11 2.82 -20.82
CA ARG A 190 4.39 4.26 -21.04
C ARG A 190 3.96 5.13 -19.86
N GLU A 191 2.80 4.84 -19.29
CA GLU A 191 2.28 5.61 -18.16
C GLU A 191 3.08 5.33 -16.88
N TYR A 192 3.52 4.09 -16.68
CA TYR A 192 4.35 3.71 -15.53
C TYR A 192 5.72 4.39 -15.59
N ASP A 193 6.37 4.38 -16.76
CA ASP A 193 7.65 5.11 -16.98
C ASP A 193 7.50 6.61 -16.68
N ARG A 194 6.39 7.22 -17.15
CA ARG A 194 6.07 8.62 -16.87
C ARG A 194 5.81 8.86 -15.38
N MET A 195 5.04 7.98 -14.73
CA MET A 195 4.75 8.08 -13.29
C MET A 195 6.03 8.08 -12.46
N LEU A 196 6.94 7.14 -12.71
CA LEU A 196 8.22 7.09 -12.01
C LEU A 196 9.04 8.36 -12.21
N THR A 197 9.04 8.93 -13.43
CA THR A 197 9.70 10.20 -13.73
C THR A 197 9.08 11.35 -12.91
N VAL A 198 7.76 11.48 -12.88
CA VAL A 198 7.04 12.51 -12.11
C VAL A 198 7.33 12.38 -10.60
N LEU A 199 7.33 11.17 -10.07
CA LEU A 199 7.61 10.93 -8.65
C LEU A 199 9.06 11.29 -8.31
N HIS A 200 10.02 10.92 -9.15
CA HIS A 200 11.43 11.30 -8.98
C HIS A 200 11.65 12.81 -9.08
N GLU A 201 11.02 13.50 -10.03
CA GLU A 201 11.09 14.96 -10.15
C GLU A 201 10.56 15.69 -8.91
N ARG A 202 9.51 15.16 -8.26
CA ARG A 202 8.94 15.72 -7.03
C ARG A 202 9.79 15.45 -5.79
N ALA A 203 10.43 14.29 -5.72
CA ALA A 203 11.26 13.85 -4.60
C ALA A 203 12.59 13.25 -5.12
N PRO A 204 13.57 14.08 -5.55
CA PRO A 204 14.79 13.60 -6.22
C PRO A 204 15.68 12.71 -5.35
N HIS A 205 15.51 12.76 -4.03
CA HIS A 205 16.29 11.95 -3.09
C HIS A 205 15.56 10.70 -2.61
N ALA A 206 14.26 10.59 -2.91
CA ALA A 206 13.44 9.46 -2.48
C ALA A 206 13.84 8.16 -3.20
N LYS A 207 13.75 7.06 -2.46
CA LYS A 207 13.73 5.73 -3.08
C LYS A 207 12.29 5.37 -3.43
N ILE A 208 12.09 4.86 -4.66
CA ILE A 208 10.78 4.46 -5.16
C ILE A 208 10.70 2.94 -5.18
N LEU A 209 9.77 2.37 -4.45
CA LEU A 209 9.48 0.94 -4.42
C LEU A 209 8.22 0.66 -5.25
N ALA A 210 8.42 0.13 -6.46
CA ALA A 210 7.35 -0.29 -7.36
C ALA A 210 6.84 -1.67 -6.89
N VAL A 211 5.64 -1.71 -6.32
CA VAL A 211 5.05 -2.91 -5.72
C VAL A 211 4.25 -3.68 -6.77
N GLY A 212 4.65 -4.92 -7.05
CA GLY A 212 3.96 -5.82 -7.98
C GLY A 212 2.67 -6.40 -7.40
N TYR A 213 1.88 -7.03 -8.26
CA TYR A 213 0.67 -7.75 -7.87
C TYR A 213 0.98 -9.18 -7.43
N PRO A 214 0.25 -9.72 -6.44
CA PRO A 214 0.42 -11.10 -5.98
C PRO A 214 -0.07 -12.12 -7.02
N THR A 215 0.22 -13.40 -6.77
CA THR A 215 -0.38 -14.51 -7.51
C THR A 215 -1.88 -14.58 -7.24
N ILE A 216 -2.69 -14.23 -8.25
CA ILE A 216 -4.15 -14.24 -8.19
C ILE A 216 -4.68 -15.60 -8.68
N VAL A 217 -4.19 -16.05 -9.84
CA VAL A 217 -4.59 -17.30 -10.49
C VAL A 217 -3.49 -18.34 -10.24
N PRO A 218 -3.84 -19.57 -9.80
CA PRO A 218 -2.84 -20.62 -9.56
C PRO A 218 -2.18 -21.08 -10.86
N ALA A 219 -0.97 -21.63 -10.76
CA ALA A 219 -0.29 -22.25 -11.91
C ALA A 219 -1.05 -23.48 -12.43
N ASP A 220 -1.72 -24.21 -11.55
CA ASP A 220 -2.61 -25.33 -11.89
C ASP A 220 -4.06 -24.88 -11.72
N THR A 221 -4.67 -24.43 -12.83
CA THR A 221 -6.05 -23.93 -12.88
C THR A 221 -7.11 -25.02 -12.66
N SER A 222 -6.73 -26.32 -12.69
CA SER A 222 -7.63 -27.42 -12.34
C SER A 222 -8.07 -27.41 -10.87
N LYS A 223 -7.36 -26.68 -10.00
CA LYS A 223 -7.75 -26.43 -8.60
C LYS A 223 -8.98 -25.52 -8.49
N CYS A 224 -9.24 -24.70 -9.50
CA CYS A 224 -10.35 -23.75 -9.51
C CYS A 224 -11.65 -24.45 -9.90
N ARG A 225 -12.68 -24.25 -9.07
CA ARG A 225 -14.02 -24.80 -9.34
C ARG A 225 -14.79 -23.85 -10.25
N TYR A 226 -15.19 -24.37 -11.41
CA TYR A 226 -16.08 -23.62 -12.31
C TYR A 226 -17.41 -23.31 -11.61
N ASN A 227 -17.95 -22.13 -11.87
CA ASN A 227 -19.21 -21.62 -11.32
C ASN A 227 -19.21 -21.47 -9.78
N ASP A 228 -18.05 -21.29 -9.17
CA ASP A 228 -17.91 -20.99 -7.75
C ASP A 228 -17.60 -19.48 -7.56
N PRO A 229 -18.56 -18.67 -7.08
CA PRO A 229 -18.34 -17.24 -6.91
C PRO A 229 -17.36 -16.90 -5.77
N THR A 230 -17.06 -17.85 -4.88
CA THR A 230 -15.99 -17.69 -3.88
C THR A 230 -14.59 -17.88 -4.48
N GLN A 231 -14.54 -18.22 -5.76
CA GLN A 231 -13.35 -18.28 -6.60
C GLN A 231 -13.53 -17.35 -7.80
N PHE A 232 -13.52 -17.90 -9.00
CA PHE A 232 -13.59 -17.11 -10.24
C PHE A 232 -14.96 -17.19 -10.95
N ALA A 233 -16.01 -17.56 -10.23
CA ALA A 233 -17.35 -17.75 -10.78
C ALA A 233 -17.30 -18.65 -12.04
N ALA A 234 -17.92 -18.22 -13.13
CA ALA A 234 -17.99 -19.00 -14.37
C ALA A 234 -16.83 -18.74 -15.35
N ILE A 235 -15.67 -18.25 -14.89
CA ILE A 235 -14.48 -18.20 -15.76
C ILE A 235 -13.96 -19.61 -16.00
N THR A 236 -13.71 -19.95 -17.25
CA THR A 236 -13.23 -21.29 -17.63
C THR A 236 -11.78 -21.51 -17.21
N ALA A 237 -11.36 -22.76 -17.02
CA ALA A 237 -9.95 -23.08 -16.69
C ALA A 237 -8.98 -22.57 -17.79
N GLY A 238 -9.37 -22.65 -19.07
CA GLY A 238 -8.55 -22.13 -20.17
C GLY A 238 -8.43 -20.62 -20.16
N ASP A 239 -9.49 -19.90 -19.79
CA ASP A 239 -9.44 -18.45 -19.62
C ASP A 239 -8.62 -18.04 -18.38
N LEU A 240 -8.65 -18.83 -17.30
CA LEU A 240 -7.79 -18.60 -16.14
C LEU A 240 -6.30 -18.76 -16.48
N ASP A 241 -5.94 -19.79 -17.26
CA ASP A 241 -4.57 -19.95 -17.74
C ASP A 241 -4.13 -18.74 -18.58
N TRP A 242 -4.99 -18.28 -19.49
CA TRP A 242 -4.73 -17.09 -20.29
C TRP A 242 -4.61 -15.83 -19.44
N LEU A 243 -5.52 -15.62 -18.48
CA LEU A 243 -5.43 -14.47 -17.55
C LEU A 243 -4.10 -14.46 -16.80
N ARG A 244 -3.62 -15.60 -16.35
CA ARG A 244 -2.34 -15.71 -15.67
C ARG A 244 -1.18 -15.39 -16.61
N THR A 245 -1.09 -16.09 -17.76
CA THR A 245 0.12 -16.07 -18.60
C THR A 245 0.21 -14.88 -19.53
N ASP A 246 -0.93 -14.35 -19.99
CA ASP A 246 -0.98 -13.31 -21.03
C ASP A 246 -1.43 -11.94 -20.49
N VAL A 247 -1.93 -11.88 -19.24
CA VAL A 247 -2.42 -10.62 -18.63
C VAL A 247 -1.63 -10.28 -17.35
N LEU A 248 -1.71 -11.14 -16.31
CA LEU A 248 -1.19 -10.83 -14.98
C LEU A 248 0.35 -10.91 -14.88
N GLU A 249 0.94 -12.01 -15.37
CA GLU A 249 2.41 -12.13 -15.39
C GLU A 249 3.06 -11.06 -16.29
N PRO A 250 2.55 -10.76 -17.50
CA PRO A 250 3.06 -9.65 -18.30
C PRO A 250 2.88 -8.28 -17.64
N LEU A 251 1.80 -8.02 -16.87
CA LEU A 251 1.64 -6.79 -16.12
C LEU A 251 2.76 -6.61 -15.11
N ASN A 252 3.05 -7.63 -14.29
CA ASN A 252 4.17 -7.57 -13.34
C ASN A 252 5.53 -7.36 -14.04
N LYS A 253 5.76 -8.01 -15.19
CA LYS A 253 6.97 -7.80 -15.99
C LYS A 253 7.10 -6.38 -16.53
N VAL A 254 5.99 -5.73 -16.89
CA VAL A 254 5.99 -4.32 -17.29
C VAL A 254 6.41 -3.44 -16.13
N ILE A 255 5.85 -3.65 -14.93
CA ILE A 255 6.18 -2.89 -13.71
C ILE A 255 7.66 -3.09 -13.35
N GLU A 256 8.13 -4.33 -13.29
CA GLU A 256 9.52 -4.68 -13.01
C GLU A 256 10.49 -4.00 -14.00
N LYS A 257 10.18 -4.08 -15.29
CA LYS A 257 10.98 -3.46 -16.34
C LYS A 257 11.04 -1.95 -16.17
N SER A 258 9.92 -1.29 -15.95
CA SER A 258 9.85 0.17 -15.74
C SER A 258 10.67 0.59 -14.52
N ALA A 259 10.54 -0.11 -13.40
CA ALA A 259 11.36 0.13 -12.21
C ALA A 259 12.86 -0.01 -12.52
N GLY A 260 13.25 -1.04 -13.24
CA GLY A 260 14.65 -1.29 -13.61
C GLY A 260 15.26 -0.28 -14.59
N THR A 261 14.49 0.63 -15.16
CA THR A 261 15.01 1.72 -16.03
C THR A 261 15.43 2.96 -15.25
N GLN A 262 15.11 3.05 -13.95
CA GLN A 262 15.38 4.22 -13.11
C GLN A 262 16.24 3.84 -11.90
N GLU A 263 17.37 4.53 -11.70
CA GLU A 263 18.29 4.25 -10.59
C GLU A 263 17.65 4.43 -9.20
N ALA A 264 16.69 5.34 -9.09
CA ALA A 264 15.98 5.61 -7.84
C ALA A 264 14.86 4.59 -7.53
N ALA A 265 14.51 3.72 -8.49
CA ALA A 265 13.40 2.79 -8.35
C ALA A 265 13.88 1.33 -8.23
N SER A 266 13.15 0.53 -7.47
CA SER A 266 13.31 -0.91 -7.38
C SER A 266 11.94 -1.60 -7.38
N PHE A 267 11.90 -2.85 -7.84
CA PHE A 267 10.70 -3.67 -7.89
C PHE A 267 10.58 -4.54 -6.64
N VAL A 268 9.39 -4.58 -6.04
CA VAL A 268 9.05 -5.49 -4.95
C VAL A 268 8.18 -6.60 -5.51
N ASP A 269 8.73 -7.81 -5.60
CA ASP A 269 8.04 -8.98 -6.16
C ASP A 269 7.10 -9.61 -5.12
N LEU A 270 5.80 -9.39 -5.31
CA LEU A 270 4.76 -10.06 -4.54
C LEU A 270 4.23 -11.32 -5.23
N TYR A 271 4.51 -11.51 -6.53
CA TYR A 271 4.02 -12.65 -7.29
C TYR A 271 4.67 -13.95 -6.81
N ASP A 272 5.99 -13.97 -6.74
CA ASP A 272 6.74 -15.14 -6.30
C ASP A 272 6.51 -15.48 -4.82
N SER A 273 6.42 -14.47 -3.96
CA SER A 273 6.21 -14.64 -2.52
C SER A 273 4.82 -15.19 -2.17
N SER A 274 3.83 -15.00 -3.04
CA SER A 274 2.44 -15.46 -2.83
C SER A 274 2.06 -16.71 -3.63
N LYS A 275 3.02 -17.37 -4.29
CA LYS A 275 2.79 -18.67 -4.94
C LYS A 275 2.15 -19.67 -3.98
N ASN A 276 1.16 -20.44 -4.46
CA ASN A 276 0.35 -21.38 -3.69
C ASN A 276 -0.62 -20.74 -2.67
N HIS A 277 -0.86 -19.44 -2.77
CA HIS A 277 -1.84 -18.70 -1.98
C HIS A 277 -2.84 -17.93 -2.84
N SER A 278 -3.06 -18.41 -4.07
CA SER A 278 -4.03 -17.85 -5.01
C SER A 278 -5.48 -18.03 -4.54
N VAL A 279 -6.42 -17.46 -5.29
CA VAL A 279 -7.87 -17.57 -5.05
C VAL A 279 -8.34 -19.02 -4.87
N CYS A 280 -7.73 -19.98 -5.56
CA CYS A 280 -8.17 -21.39 -5.56
C CYS A 280 -7.39 -22.28 -4.59
N ASP A 281 -6.41 -21.76 -3.88
CA ASP A 281 -5.64 -22.51 -2.91
C ASP A 281 -6.36 -22.56 -1.54
N ALA A 282 -6.14 -23.62 -0.75
CA ALA A 282 -6.80 -23.80 0.54
C ALA A 282 -6.42 -22.71 1.56
N GLY A 283 -5.19 -22.23 1.50
CA GLY A 283 -4.68 -21.12 2.33
C GLY A 283 -4.55 -19.84 1.51
N LYS A 284 -5.64 -19.41 0.87
CA LYS A 284 -5.65 -18.26 -0.03
C LYS A 284 -5.31 -16.95 0.68
N TRP A 285 -4.59 -16.10 -0.01
CA TRP A 285 -4.27 -14.71 0.38
C TRP A 285 -4.99 -13.68 -0.49
N VAL A 286 -5.66 -14.15 -1.53
CA VAL A 286 -6.53 -13.36 -2.41
C VAL A 286 -7.91 -13.98 -2.38
N GLU A 287 -8.93 -13.18 -2.10
CA GLU A 287 -10.32 -13.63 -2.13
C GLU A 287 -10.80 -13.80 -3.57
N GLY A 288 -11.91 -14.55 -3.76
CA GLY A 288 -12.56 -14.66 -5.05
C GLY A 288 -13.41 -13.44 -5.42
N PHE A 289 -14.42 -13.64 -6.26
CA PHE A 289 -15.41 -12.58 -6.51
C PHE A 289 -16.17 -12.24 -5.24
N LEU A 290 -16.53 -13.25 -4.45
CA LEU A 290 -17.21 -13.08 -3.16
C LEU A 290 -16.39 -13.71 -2.03
N THR A 291 -16.33 -13.04 -0.88
CA THR A 291 -15.88 -13.65 0.38
C THR A 291 -17.04 -14.38 1.06
N ALA A 292 -18.25 -13.82 1.01
CA ALA A 292 -19.51 -14.37 1.48
C ALA A 292 -20.60 -14.08 0.43
N PRO A 293 -21.79 -14.71 0.50
CA PRO A 293 -22.82 -14.59 -0.54
C PRO A 293 -23.23 -13.16 -0.91
N ASP A 294 -23.11 -12.22 0.01
CA ASP A 294 -23.46 -10.80 -0.13
C ASP A 294 -22.25 -9.87 0.00
N GLN A 295 -21.04 -10.41 0.06
CA GLN A 295 -19.82 -9.64 0.29
C GLN A 295 -18.88 -9.73 -0.91
N LEU A 296 -18.89 -8.68 -1.74
CA LEU A 296 -18.01 -8.58 -2.89
C LEU A 296 -16.56 -8.36 -2.44
N SER A 297 -15.66 -9.15 -3.01
CA SER A 297 -14.21 -9.06 -2.79
C SER A 297 -13.44 -8.80 -4.09
N PHE A 298 -14.04 -9.15 -5.21
CA PHE A 298 -13.56 -8.88 -6.57
C PHE A 298 -12.06 -9.14 -6.76
N VAL A 299 -11.62 -10.34 -6.32
CA VAL A 299 -10.22 -10.86 -6.41
C VAL A 299 -9.17 -9.96 -5.73
N HIS A 300 -9.49 -9.40 -4.58
CA HIS A 300 -8.56 -8.57 -3.80
C HIS A 300 -7.86 -9.36 -2.70
N PRO A 301 -6.65 -8.91 -2.28
CA PRO A 301 -5.93 -9.49 -1.15
C PRO A 301 -6.73 -9.36 0.16
N ASN A 302 -6.72 -10.42 0.96
CA ASN A 302 -7.21 -10.40 2.33
C ASN A 302 -6.09 -9.98 3.31
N ALA A 303 -6.37 -9.97 4.62
CA ALA A 303 -5.40 -9.58 5.65
C ALA A 303 -4.09 -10.39 5.59
N LEU A 304 -4.14 -11.69 5.20
CA LEU A 304 -2.93 -12.50 5.03
C LEU A 304 -2.13 -12.08 3.81
N GLY A 305 -2.80 -11.76 2.70
CA GLY A 305 -2.15 -11.22 1.50
C GLY A 305 -1.50 -9.87 1.77
N HIS A 306 -2.17 -8.98 2.50
CA HIS A 306 -1.60 -7.72 2.94
C HIS A 306 -0.43 -7.90 3.91
N ARG A 307 -0.47 -8.90 4.80
CA ARG A 307 0.67 -9.21 5.68
C ARG A 307 1.88 -9.70 4.88
N ASN A 308 1.68 -10.54 3.85
CA ASN A 308 2.76 -10.91 2.94
C ASN A 308 3.34 -9.69 2.22
N ALA A 309 2.49 -8.82 1.67
CA ALA A 309 2.94 -7.58 1.04
C ALA A 309 3.72 -6.69 2.02
N ALA A 310 3.22 -6.54 3.26
CA ALA A 310 3.90 -5.78 4.30
C ALA A 310 5.32 -6.31 4.56
N ASN A 311 5.48 -7.62 4.75
CA ASN A 311 6.79 -8.23 5.02
C ASN A 311 7.82 -7.96 3.92
N HIS A 312 7.40 -8.00 2.64
CA HIS A 312 8.30 -7.78 1.51
C HIS A 312 8.59 -6.30 1.25
N VAL A 313 7.59 -5.44 1.37
CA VAL A 313 7.75 -4.00 1.22
C VAL A 313 8.56 -3.43 2.38
N GLU A 314 8.30 -3.85 3.62
CA GLU A 314 9.07 -3.45 4.80
C GLU A 314 10.55 -3.81 4.66
N ALA A 315 10.86 -5.04 4.24
CA ALA A 315 12.24 -5.45 3.99
C ALA A 315 12.91 -4.54 2.96
N ALA A 316 12.23 -4.24 1.85
CA ALA A 316 12.75 -3.33 0.83
C ALA A 316 12.91 -1.89 1.35
N MET A 317 12.01 -1.41 2.22
CA MET A 317 12.15 -0.10 2.88
C MET A 317 13.37 -0.05 3.81
N LEU A 318 13.58 -1.09 4.62
CA LEU A 318 14.72 -1.18 5.53
C LEU A 318 16.05 -1.23 4.76
N ASP A 319 16.11 -1.85 3.59
CA ASP A 319 17.28 -1.85 2.71
C ASP A 319 17.62 -0.43 2.20
N THR A 320 16.68 0.50 2.18
CA THR A 320 16.94 1.91 1.83
C THR A 320 17.68 2.68 2.93
N LEU A 321 17.76 2.12 4.15
CA LEU A 321 18.41 2.76 5.30
C LEU A 321 19.93 2.55 5.32
N GLY A 322 20.42 1.55 4.59
CA GLY A 322 21.85 1.20 4.47
C GLY A 322 22.53 1.97 3.39
#